data_945ac5731c4164967f4c2027f6146752
#
_entry.id   945ac5731c4164967f4c2027f6146752
#
_cell.length_a   1.000
_cell.length_b   1.000
_cell.length_c   1.000
_cell.angle_alpha   90.00
_cell.angle_beta   90.00
_cell.angle_gamma   90.00
#
_symmetry.space_group_name_H-M   'P 1'
#
loop_
_entity.id
_entity.type
_entity.pdbx_description
1 polymer ?
#
loop_
_entity_poly.entity_id
_entity_poly.type
_entity_poly.pdbx_seq_one_letter_code
_entity_poly.pdbx_strand_id
1 'polypeptide(L)'
;MDRDNNRNHTGRKEEFQSIFRRVPKWQDLWFYQKSEVLYQMTFVFCERFLPKFGDRTVDQMLQAARSGKQNIVEGSEDGKTSTEMELKLLNVARSSIGELRQDYEDFLKSRNLHIWNREDTRFQPMQEFTKAHNTLADYEPFFQKWSAEEMANVGLTLCYQVDTMMNKYMEGLERTFVTQGGIKERMHQARTGYRQQRDERLAELEKLVPQLQEQLAEAQAAYQDLKQRALKAYHEQQAEIERLKKLLESK
;
A
#
# COMPACT_ATOMS: atom_id res chain seq x y z
N MET A 1 -9.17 -24.97 45.02
CA MET A 1 -8.16 -23.88 45.07
C MET A 1 -7.88 -23.45 43.63
N ASP A 2 -8.85 -22.75 43.04
CA ASP A 2 -8.71 -22.21 41.69
C ASP A 2 -8.69 -20.71 41.76
N ARG A 3 -7.55 -20.14 41.40
CA ARG A 3 -7.37 -18.71 41.27
C ARG A 3 -7.59 -18.33 39.81
N ASP A 4 -8.85 -18.09 39.45
CA ASP A 4 -9.20 -17.45 38.19
C ASP A 4 -8.74 -16.01 38.20
N ASN A 5 -7.64 -15.79 37.52
CA ASN A 5 -7.05 -14.48 37.30
C ASN A 5 -7.65 -13.91 35.99
N ASN A 6 -8.89 -13.44 36.09
CA ASN A 6 -9.60 -12.78 34.98
C ASN A 6 -9.02 -11.39 34.73
N ARG A 7 -7.91 -11.34 33.97
CA ARG A 7 -7.37 -10.09 33.43
C ARG A 7 -8.04 -9.80 32.08
N ASN A 8 -9.26 -9.33 32.10
CA ASN A 8 -9.87 -8.67 30.97
C ASN A 8 -9.22 -7.30 30.78
N HIS A 9 -8.02 -7.29 30.18
CA HIS A 9 -7.46 -6.12 29.55
C HIS A 9 -8.09 -6.01 28.15
N THR A 10 -9.29 -5.48 28.05
CA THR A 10 -9.83 -4.94 26.80
C THR A 10 -9.12 -3.63 26.48
N GLY A 11 -7.81 -3.73 26.23
CA GLY A 11 -7.07 -2.66 25.58
C GLY A 11 -7.59 -2.59 24.14
N ARG A 12 -8.48 -1.63 23.82
CA ARG A 12 -8.71 -1.21 22.43
C ARG A 12 -7.33 -0.92 21.87
N LYS A 13 -6.86 -1.77 20.95
CA LYS A 13 -5.66 -1.47 20.14
C LYS A 13 -5.99 -0.16 19.43
N GLU A 14 -5.30 0.91 19.78
CA GLU A 14 -5.35 2.15 19.03
C GLU A 14 -5.05 1.79 17.57
N GLU A 15 -6.03 1.94 16.72
CA GLU A 15 -5.91 1.62 15.29
C GLU A 15 -5.06 2.71 14.65
N PHE A 16 -3.74 2.47 14.60
CA PHE A 16 -2.79 3.39 14.00
C PHE A 16 -3.08 3.48 12.50
N GLN A 17 -3.65 4.61 12.09
CA GLN A 17 -3.91 4.88 10.68
C GLN A 17 -2.58 5.19 9.96
N SER A 18 -2.18 4.32 9.04
CA SER A 18 -0.94 4.51 8.28
C SER A 18 -1.00 5.80 7.46
N ILE A 19 0.02 6.63 7.59
CA ILE A 19 0.21 7.85 6.79
C ILE A 19 0.62 7.51 5.36
N PHE A 20 1.30 6.37 5.18
CA PHE A 20 1.76 5.92 3.89
C PHE A 20 0.62 5.27 3.09
N ARG A 21 0.58 5.59 1.79
CA ARG A 21 -0.37 5.00 0.87
C ARG A 21 0.01 3.53 0.60
N ARG A 22 -1.00 2.67 0.48
CA ARG A 22 -0.81 1.33 -0.06
C ARG A 22 -0.67 1.44 -1.57
N VAL A 23 0.49 1.12 -2.09
CA VAL A 23 0.79 1.11 -3.52
C VAL A 23 0.93 -0.35 -3.96
N PRO A 24 0.39 -0.74 -5.12
CA PRO A 24 0.66 -2.05 -5.70
C PRO A 24 2.17 -2.26 -5.88
N LYS A 25 2.64 -3.49 -5.82
CA LYS A 25 4.01 -3.78 -6.22
C LYS A 25 4.15 -3.50 -7.71
N TRP A 26 5.21 -2.82 -8.11
CA TRP A 26 5.41 -2.49 -9.52
C TRP A 26 5.47 -3.74 -10.42
N GLN A 27 5.96 -4.89 -9.89
CA GLN A 27 5.99 -6.16 -10.60
C GLN A 27 4.60 -6.67 -11.00
N ASP A 28 3.56 -6.31 -10.24
CA ASP A 28 2.18 -6.74 -10.47
C ASP A 28 1.44 -5.81 -11.47
N LEU A 29 2.04 -4.68 -11.84
CA LEU A 29 1.45 -3.73 -12.77
C LEU A 29 1.61 -4.22 -14.21
N TRP A 30 0.51 -4.45 -14.89
CA TRP A 30 0.53 -4.97 -16.28
C TRP A 30 1.30 -4.07 -17.25
N PHE A 31 1.23 -2.76 -17.09
CA PHE A 31 2.01 -1.84 -17.92
C PHE A 31 3.50 -1.92 -17.63
N TYR A 32 3.92 -2.28 -16.41
CA TYR A 32 5.30 -2.60 -16.11
C TYR A 32 5.73 -3.89 -16.82
N GLN A 33 4.96 -4.97 -16.68
CA GLN A 33 5.27 -6.26 -17.32
C GLN A 33 5.43 -6.10 -18.84
N LYS A 34 4.53 -5.34 -19.48
CA LYS A 34 4.65 -5.04 -20.92
C LYS A 34 5.84 -4.13 -21.24
N SER A 35 6.21 -3.21 -20.35
CA SER A 35 7.42 -2.38 -20.55
C SER A 35 8.71 -3.21 -20.44
N GLU A 36 8.71 -4.27 -19.62
CA GLU A 36 9.79 -5.25 -19.57
C GLU A 36 9.91 -6.03 -20.90
N VAL A 37 8.77 -6.49 -21.42
CA VAL A 37 8.73 -7.14 -22.76
C VAL A 37 9.26 -6.18 -23.82
N LEU A 38 8.80 -4.93 -23.83
CA LEU A 38 9.28 -3.90 -24.77
C LEU A 38 10.80 -3.71 -24.69
N TYR A 39 11.34 -3.58 -23.49
CA TYR A 39 12.77 -3.39 -23.29
C TYR A 39 13.59 -4.57 -23.87
N GLN A 40 13.26 -5.80 -23.51
CA GLN A 40 13.96 -6.99 -23.99
C GLN A 40 13.77 -7.20 -25.49
N MET A 41 12.57 -6.99 -25.99
CA MET A 41 12.26 -7.09 -27.41
C MET A 41 13.00 -6.02 -28.22
N THR A 42 13.09 -4.78 -27.73
CA THR A 42 13.82 -3.69 -28.38
C THR A 42 15.30 -4.01 -28.47
N PHE A 43 15.88 -4.63 -27.43
CA PHE A 43 17.25 -5.06 -27.46
C PHE A 43 17.50 -6.06 -28.61
N VAL A 44 16.70 -7.12 -28.69
CA VAL A 44 16.81 -8.13 -29.76
C VAL A 44 16.48 -7.53 -31.13
N PHE A 45 15.51 -6.60 -31.20
CA PHE A 45 15.17 -5.90 -32.44
C PHE A 45 16.35 -5.10 -32.99
N CYS A 46 17.00 -4.31 -32.15
CA CYS A 46 18.15 -3.51 -32.51
C CYS A 46 19.31 -4.41 -32.97
N GLU A 47 19.60 -5.51 -32.27
CA GLU A 47 20.65 -6.44 -32.61
C GLU A 47 20.42 -7.11 -33.97
N ARG A 48 19.17 -7.45 -34.28
CA ARG A 48 18.84 -8.20 -35.51
C ARG A 48 18.65 -7.33 -36.73
N PHE A 49 18.10 -6.13 -36.58
CA PHE A 49 17.58 -5.38 -37.73
C PHE A 49 18.17 -3.98 -37.92
N LEU A 50 18.97 -3.50 -36.97
CA LEU A 50 19.67 -2.23 -37.11
C LEU A 50 21.19 -2.41 -37.33
N PRO A 51 21.86 -1.42 -37.94
CA PRO A 51 23.32 -1.46 -38.12
C PRO A 51 24.03 -1.48 -36.76
N LYS A 52 25.04 -2.36 -36.63
CA LYS A 52 25.81 -2.48 -35.36
C LYS A 52 26.67 -1.25 -35.05
N PHE A 53 27.00 -0.44 -36.05
CA PHE A 53 27.87 0.73 -35.89
C PHE A 53 27.32 1.93 -36.66
N GLY A 54 27.47 3.11 -36.08
CA GLY A 54 27.21 4.38 -36.74
C GLY A 54 25.73 4.81 -36.76
N ASP A 55 24.82 4.02 -36.25
CA ASP A 55 23.42 4.37 -36.18
C ASP A 55 23.03 4.73 -34.73
N ARG A 56 22.76 6.00 -34.47
CA ARG A 56 22.32 6.50 -33.15
C ARG A 56 20.93 6.02 -32.74
N THR A 57 20.13 5.52 -33.68
CA THR A 57 18.79 4.99 -33.43
C THR A 57 18.83 3.82 -32.44
N VAL A 58 19.87 2.97 -32.51
CA VAL A 58 20.06 1.86 -31.56
C VAL A 58 20.10 2.38 -30.12
N ASP A 59 20.98 3.34 -29.86
CA ASP A 59 21.14 3.92 -28.53
C ASP A 59 19.86 4.64 -28.06
N GLN A 60 19.18 5.36 -28.96
CA GLN A 60 17.95 6.06 -28.69
C GLN A 60 16.82 5.11 -28.33
N MET A 61 16.58 4.08 -29.14
CA MET A 61 15.54 3.07 -28.87
C MET A 61 15.79 2.34 -27.53
N LEU A 62 17.01 1.90 -27.28
CA LEU A 62 17.36 1.21 -26.02
C LEU A 62 17.23 2.14 -24.81
N GLN A 63 17.65 3.41 -24.95
CA GLN A 63 17.51 4.39 -23.88
C GLN A 63 16.04 4.71 -23.59
N ALA A 64 15.23 4.88 -24.63
CA ALA A 64 13.79 5.13 -24.49
C ALA A 64 13.07 3.94 -23.81
N ALA A 65 13.32 2.72 -24.27
CA ALA A 65 12.77 1.52 -23.66
C ALA A 65 13.18 1.35 -22.19
N ARG A 66 14.47 1.55 -21.88
CA ARG A 66 15.02 1.48 -20.53
C ARG A 66 14.43 2.58 -19.63
N SER A 67 14.41 3.82 -20.11
CA SER A 67 13.89 4.97 -19.37
C SER A 67 12.40 4.80 -19.05
N GLY A 68 11.60 4.35 -20.03
CA GLY A 68 10.18 4.06 -19.83
C GLY A 68 9.97 3.06 -18.69
N LYS A 69 10.64 1.92 -18.73
CA LYS A 69 10.58 0.88 -17.70
C LYS A 69 11.05 1.38 -16.33
N GLN A 70 12.19 2.05 -16.27
CA GLN A 70 12.81 2.49 -15.02
C GLN A 70 11.95 3.54 -14.29
N ASN A 71 11.39 4.50 -15.00
CA ASN A 71 10.53 5.52 -14.41
C ASN A 71 9.20 4.95 -13.87
N ILE A 72 8.71 3.82 -14.39
CA ILE A 72 7.58 3.08 -13.80
C ILE A 72 7.97 2.53 -12.42
N VAL A 73 9.15 1.92 -12.30
CA VAL A 73 9.64 1.38 -11.02
C VAL A 73 9.80 2.48 -10.00
N GLU A 74 10.56 3.52 -10.33
CA GLU A 74 10.82 4.66 -9.44
C GLU A 74 9.51 5.36 -9.01
N GLY A 75 8.60 5.58 -9.96
CA GLY A 75 7.30 6.16 -9.67
C GLY A 75 6.48 5.33 -8.69
N SER A 76 6.46 4.01 -8.86
CA SER A 76 5.76 3.11 -7.95
C SER A 76 6.39 3.06 -6.55
N GLU A 77 7.72 3.14 -6.45
CA GLU A 77 8.41 3.17 -5.15
C GLU A 77 8.16 4.49 -4.42
N ASP A 78 8.25 5.61 -5.11
CA ASP A 78 8.01 6.94 -4.56
C ASP A 78 6.53 7.17 -4.22
N GLY A 79 5.63 6.49 -4.90
CA GLY A 79 4.18 6.60 -4.70
C GLY A 79 3.68 6.29 -3.30
N LYS A 80 4.46 5.58 -2.48
CA LYS A 80 4.17 5.34 -1.06
C LYS A 80 4.15 6.63 -0.26
N THR A 81 5.04 7.55 -0.61
CA THR A 81 5.25 8.83 0.09
C THR A 81 4.67 10.02 -0.66
N SER A 82 4.72 10.01 -2.00
CA SER A 82 4.31 11.15 -2.83
C SER A 82 3.57 10.71 -4.08
N THR A 83 2.26 10.90 -4.10
CA THR A 83 1.43 10.73 -5.31
C THR A 83 1.84 11.69 -6.42
N GLU A 84 2.27 12.89 -6.08
CA GLU A 84 2.75 13.90 -7.04
C GLU A 84 4.01 13.42 -7.76
N MET A 85 4.98 12.84 -7.03
CA MET A 85 6.20 12.31 -7.62
C MET A 85 5.90 11.10 -8.50
N GLU A 86 5.03 10.19 -8.05
CA GLU A 86 4.58 9.07 -8.86
C GLU A 86 3.97 9.53 -10.19
N LEU A 87 3.07 10.50 -10.16
CA LEU A 87 2.47 11.07 -11.37
C LEU A 87 3.53 11.68 -12.31
N LYS A 88 4.51 12.41 -11.77
CA LYS A 88 5.60 13.00 -12.56
C LYS A 88 6.46 11.92 -13.23
N LEU A 89 6.88 10.90 -12.48
CA LEU A 89 7.73 9.83 -13.03
C LEU A 89 6.99 8.97 -14.05
N LEU A 90 5.71 8.66 -13.81
CA LEU A 90 4.88 7.98 -14.80
C LEU A 90 4.69 8.80 -16.08
N ASN A 91 4.60 10.12 -15.97
CA ASN A 91 4.52 10.98 -17.15
C ASN A 91 5.84 10.99 -17.95
N VAL A 92 6.99 10.95 -17.26
CA VAL A 92 8.31 10.78 -17.91
C VAL A 92 8.40 9.41 -18.60
N ALA A 93 7.92 8.35 -17.94
CA ALA A 93 7.84 7.01 -18.53
C ALA A 93 7.01 7.02 -19.82
N ARG A 94 5.86 7.69 -19.82
CA ARG A 94 5.00 7.81 -21.00
C ARG A 94 5.69 8.55 -22.15
N SER A 95 6.40 9.64 -21.85
CA SER A 95 7.21 10.34 -22.87
C SER A 95 8.23 9.40 -23.51
N SER A 96 8.97 8.64 -22.71
CA SER A 96 9.97 7.68 -23.21
C SER A 96 9.33 6.56 -24.05
N ILE A 97 8.19 6.03 -23.64
CA ILE A 97 7.44 5.05 -24.45
C ILE A 97 6.92 5.68 -25.74
N GLY A 98 6.56 6.96 -25.71
CA GLY A 98 6.16 7.73 -26.88
C GLY A 98 7.30 7.90 -27.90
N GLU A 99 8.52 8.19 -27.43
CA GLU A 99 9.73 8.21 -28.26
C GLU A 99 9.99 6.86 -28.89
N LEU A 100 10.01 5.79 -28.11
CA LEU A 100 10.20 4.43 -28.60
C LEU A 100 9.15 4.04 -29.65
N ARG A 101 7.90 4.44 -29.45
CA ARG A 101 6.82 4.22 -30.42
C ARG A 101 7.15 4.89 -31.75
N GLN A 102 7.63 6.13 -31.71
CA GLN A 102 8.00 6.88 -32.89
C GLN A 102 9.16 6.24 -33.63
N ASP A 103 10.17 5.76 -32.92
CA ASP A 103 11.32 5.04 -33.49
C ASP A 103 10.86 3.78 -34.25
N TYR A 104 9.96 2.98 -33.70
CA TYR A 104 9.38 1.81 -34.39
C TYR A 104 8.59 2.21 -35.65
N GLU A 105 7.82 3.29 -35.57
CA GLU A 105 7.04 3.80 -36.68
C GLU A 105 7.95 4.31 -37.82
N ASP A 106 8.98 5.05 -37.45
CA ASP A 106 9.96 5.59 -38.41
C ASP A 106 10.81 4.45 -39.04
N PHE A 107 11.14 3.39 -38.29
CA PHE A 107 11.76 2.20 -38.81
C PHE A 107 10.91 1.54 -39.93
N LEU A 108 9.60 1.37 -39.65
CA LEU A 108 8.69 0.78 -40.67
C LEU A 108 8.59 1.67 -41.91
N LYS A 109 8.39 2.96 -41.75
CA LYS A 109 8.25 3.94 -42.83
C LYS A 109 9.51 4.02 -43.68
N SER A 110 10.69 4.13 -43.04
CA SER A 110 11.96 4.29 -43.76
C SER A 110 12.37 3.08 -44.61
N ARG A 111 11.81 1.91 -44.32
CA ARG A 111 12.06 0.65 -45.03
C ARG A 111 10.93 0.20 -45.94
N ASN A 112 9.90 1.07 -46.09
CA ASN A 112 8.66 0.75 -46.82
C ASN A 112 7.99 -0.54 -46.35
N LEU A 113 8.05 -0.81 -45.03
CA LEU A 113 7.33 -1.90 -44.36
C LEU A 113 5.95 -1.44 -43.96
N HIS A 114 5.01 -2.38 -43.93
CA HIS A 114 3.62 -2.06 -43.67
C HIS A 114 3.38 -1.83 -42.16
N ILE A 115 2.74 -0.70 -41.81
CA ILE A 115 2.18 -0.47 -40.49
C ILE A 115 0.78 -1.10 -40.46
N TRP A 116 0.63 -2.14 -39.63
CA TRP A 116 -0.63 -2.89 -39.58
C TRP A 116 -1.75 -2.05 -38.97
N ASN A 117 -2.86 -2.05 -39.66
CA ASN A 117 -4.09 -1.39 -39.24
C ASN A 117 -5.26 -2.40 -39.26
N ARG A 118 -6.48 -1.94 -39.02
CA ARG A 118 -7.67 -2.81 -38.95
C ARG A 118 -8.00 -3.53 -40.27
N GLU A 119 -7.44 -3.13 -41.38
CA GLU A 119 -7.63 -3.74 -42.70
C GLU A 119 -6.62 -4.87 -42.93
N ASP A 120 -5.52 -4.91 -42.17
CA ASP A 120 -4.53 -5.98 -42.23
C ASP A 120 -5.02 -7.22 -41.43
N THR A 121 -5.02 -8.36 -42.08
CA THR A 121 -5.48 -9.63 -41.47
C THR A 121 -4.66 -10.05 -40.25
N ARG A 122 -3.41 -9.59 -40.12
CA ARG A 122 -2.49 -9.87 -39.02
C ARG A 122 -2.75 -8.97 -37.81
N PHE A 123 -3.43 -7.84 -38.00
CA PHE A 123 -3.63 -6.85 -36.94
C PHE A 123 -4.49 -7.40 -35.80
N GLN A 124 -5.64 -8.00 -36.10
CA GLN A 124 -6.54 -8.50 -35.07
C GLN A 124 -5.93 -9.63 -34.23
N PRO A 125 -5.32 -10.70 -34.82
CA PRO A 125 -4.62 -11.73 -34.06
C PRO A 125 -3.50 -11.19 -33.18
N MET A 126 -2.72 -10.22 -33.66
CA MET A 126 -1.67 -9.56 -32.88
C MET A 126 -2.24 -8.79 -31.69
N GLN A 127 -3.34 -8.06 -31.90
CA GLN A 127 -4.02 -7.33 -30.81
C GLN A 127 -4.55 -8.29 -29.74
N GLU A 128 -5.14 -9.40 -30.13
CA GLU A 128 -5.65 -10.43 -29.21
C GLU A 128 -4.50 -11.08 -28.43
N PHE A 129 -3.44 -11.48 -29.12
CA PHE A 129 -2.24 -12.03 -28.50
C PHE A 129 -1.66 -11.06 -27.48
N THR A 130 -1.39 -9.82 -27.89
CA THR A 130 -0.75 -8.83 -27.02
C THR A 130 -1.65 -8.41 -25.84
N LYS A 131 -2.98 -8.48 -25.95
CA LYS A 131 -3.89 -8.24 -24.84
C LYS A 131 -3.92 -9.39 -23.82
N ALA A 132 -3.82 -10.63 -24.30
CA ALA A 132 -3.89 -11.82 -23.46
C ALA A 132 -2.57 -12.09 -22.73
N HIS A 133 -1.43 -11.65 -23.28
CA HIS A 133 -0.10 -11.99 -22.81
C HIS A 133 0.64 -10.75 -22.30
N ASN A 134 1.20 -10.83 -21.09
CA ASN A 134 1.84 -9.68 -20.44
C ASN A 134 3.27 -9.92 -20.01
N THR A 135 3.73 -11.17 -20.00
CA THR A 135 5.05 -11.53 -19.45
C THR A 135 6.09 -11.77 -20.55
N LEU A 136 7.36 -11.58 -20.22
CA LEU A 136 8.47 -11.84 -21.15
C LEU A 136 8.44 -13.27 -21.69
N ALA A 137 8.13 -14.24 -20.85
CA ALA A 137 8.06 -15.65 -21.23
C ALA A 137 7.06 -15.93 -22.36
N ASP A 138 6.02 -15.12 -22.50
CA ASP A 138 5.02 -15.26 -23.56
C ASP A 138 5.55 -14.83 -24.92
N TYR A 139 6.51 -13.92 -24.96
CA TYR A 139 7.03 -13.29 -26.18
C TYR A 139 8.41 -13.83 -26.64
N GLU A 140 9.24 -14.18 -25.67
CA GLU A 140 10.63 -14.62 -25.91
C GLU A 140 10.75 -15.72 -26.98
N PRO A 141 9.85 -16.75 -27.05
CA PRO A 141 9.93 -17.79 -28.09
C PRO A 141 9.76 -17.30 -29.51
N PHE A 142 9.25 -16.07 -29.68
CA PHE A 142 9.01 -15.46 -30.99
C PHE A 142 10.11 -14.48 -31.41
N PHE A 143 10.95 -13.99 -30.51
CA PHE A 143 11.93 -12.94 -30.78
C PHE A 143 12.89 -13.28 -31.93
N GLN A 144 13.23 -14.55 -32.09
CA GLN A 144 14.10 -14.99 -33.17
C GLN A 144 13.33 -15.39 -34.44
N LYS A 145 11.99 -15.55 -34.36
CA LYS A 145 11.17 -16.01 -35.46
C LYS A 145 10.54 -14.87 -36.25
N TRP A 146 10.14 -13.81 -35.54
CA TRP A 146 9.51 -12.65 -36.16
C TRP A 146 10.42 -11.98 -37.17
N SER A 147 9.84 -11.57 -38.28
CA SER A 147 10.48 -10.65 -39.26
C SER A 147 10.60 -9.25 -38.63
N ALA A 148 11.37 -8.38 -39.29
CA ALA A 148 11.54 -6.99 -38.89
C ALA A 148 10.16 -6.24 -38.83
N GLU A 149 9.28 -6.49 -39.82
CA GLU A 149 7.96 -5.91 -39.91
C GLU A 149 7.06 -6.39 -38.77
N GLU A 150 7.02 -7.71 -38.49
CA GLU A 150 6.22 -8.27 -37.41
C GLU A 150 6.67 -7.73 -36.04
N MET A 151 7.96 -7.77 -35.77
CA MET A 151 8.50 -7.35 -34.49
C MET A 151 8.32 -5.86 -34.24
N ALA A 152 8.45 -5.01 -35.25
CA ALA A 152 8.21 -3.59 -35.17
C ALA A 152 6.71 -3.27 -34.93
N ASN A 153 5.78 -3.98 -35.59
CA ASN A 153 4.35 -3.81 -35.38
C ASN A 153 3.88 -4.30 -34.00
N VAL A 154 4.49 -5.39 -33.47
CA VAL A 154 4.26 -5.82 -32.09
C VAL A 154 4.76 -4.76 -31.11
N GLY A 155 5.97 -4.21 -31.33
CA GLY A 155 6.55 -3.14 -30.52
C GLY A 155 5.67 -1.90 -30.49
N LEU A 156 5.19 -1.49 -31.65
CA LEU A 156 4.27 -0.38 -31.81
C LEU A 156 2.97 -0.60 -30.98
N THR A 157 2.41 -1.79 -31.10
CA THR A 157 1.19 -2.17 -30.37
C THR A 157 1.38 -2.18 -28.88
N LEU A 158 2.51 -2.73 -28.40
CA LEU A 158 2.83 -2.74 -26.98
C LEU A 158 3.03 -1.32 -26.43
N CYS A 159 3.68 -0.41 -27.17
CA CYS A 159 3.80 0.99 -26.78
C CYS A 159 2.44 1.64 -26.59
N TYR A 160 1.48 1.45 -27.49
CA TYR A 160 0.13 1.95 -27.36
C TYR A 160 -0.61 1.35 -26.15
N GLN A 161 -0.44 0.07 -25.89
CA GLN A 161 -1.08 -0.59 -24.75
C GLN A 161 -0.49 -0.10 -23.43
N VAL A 162 0.82 0.03 -23.31
CA VAL A 162 1.49 0.57 -22.12
C VAL A 162 1.01 1.99 -21.85
N ASP A 163 1.01 2.88 -22.84
CA ASP A 163 0.53 4.25 -22.71
C ASP A 163 -0.93 4.30 -22.25
N THR A 164 -1.81 3.50 -22.86
CA THR A 164 -3.24 3.45 -22.51
C THR A 164 -3.46 2.97 -21.06
N MET A 165 -2.73 1.94 -20.62
CA MET A 165 -2.84 1.42 -19.26
C MET A 165 -2.28 2.40 -18.23
N MET A 166 -1.17 3.06 -18.53
CA MET A 166 -0.59 4.09 -17.67
C MET A 166 -1.53 5.29 -17.51
N ASN A 167 -2.17 5.75 -18.61
CA ASN A 167 -3.15 6.83 -18.55
C ASN A 167 -4.28 6.50 -17.58
N LYS A 168 -4.90 5.31 -17.70
CA LYS A 168 -5.97 4.88 -16.78
C LYS A 168 -5.50 4.79 -15.33
N TYR A 169 -4.28 4.33 -15.11
CA TYR A 169 -3.70 4.26 -13.78
C TYR A 169 -3.48 5.67 -13.19
N MET A 170 -2.92 6.58 -13.98
CA MET A 170 -2.70 7.99 -13.58
C MET A 170 -4.00 8.73 -13.28
N GLU A 171 -5.06 8.52 -14.07
CA GLU A 171 -6.40 9.07 -13.76
C GLU A 171 -6.92 8.60 -12.39
N GLY A 172 -6.69 7.33 -12.05
CA GLY A 172 -7.02 6.78 -10.73
C GLY A 172 -6.20 7.44 -9.60
N LEU A 173 -4.91 7.68 -9.83
CA LEU A 173 -4.04 8.39 -8.89
C LEU A 173 -4.48 9.84 -8.69
N GLU A 174 -4.80 10.55 -9.76
CA GLU A 174 -5.28 11.93 -9.71
C GLU A 174 -6.57 12.05 -8.89
N ARG A 175 -7.55 11.18 -9.14
CA ARG A 175 -8.79 11.12 -8.34
C ARG A 175 -8.49 10.89 -6.86
N THR A 176 -7.57 9.97 -6.56
CA THR A 176 -7.17 9.68 -5.18
C THR A 176 -6.49 10.89 -4.54
N PHE A 177 -5.61 11.56 -5.29
CA PHE A 177 -4.92 12.75 -4.81
C PHE A 177 -5.89 13.90 -4.49
N VAL A 178 -6.85 14.15 -5.38
CA VAL A 178 -7.87 15.20 -5.18
C VAL A 178 -8.79 14.90 -3.99
N THR A 179 -9.17 13.63 -3.80
CA THR A 179 -10.15 13.26 -2.77
C THR A 179 -9.52 13.03 -1.39
N GLN A 180 -8.31 12.53 -1.32
CA GLN A 180 -7.65 12.15 -0.05
C GLN A 180 -6.47 13.07 0.33
N GLY A 181 -6.12 13.99 -0.57
CA GLY A 181 -4.96 14.86 -0.39
C GLY A 181 -3.62 14.15 -0.52
N GLY A 182 -2.54 14.93 -0.42
CA GLY A 182 -1.17 14.44 -0.41
C GLY A 182 -0.71 13.94 0.97
N ILE A 183 0.59 13.68 1.10
CA ILE A 183 1.16 13.21 2.37
C ILE A 183 1.02 14.25 3.49
N LYS A 184 1.13 15.55 3.18
CA LYS A 184 1.04 16.63 4.16
C LYS A 184 -0.35 16.69 4.82
N GLU A 185 -1.41 16.57 4.00
CA GLU A 185 -2.79 16.55 4.46
C GLU A 185 -3.05 15.31 5.32
N ARG A 186 -2.60 14.14 4.90
CA ARG A 186 -2.73 12.89 5.68
C ARG A 186 -1.98 12.96 7.00
N MET A 187 -0.76 13.52 7.02
CA MET A 187 0.00 13.75 8.25
C MET A 187 -0.74 14.71 9.18
N HIS A 188 -1.32 15.78 8.65
CA HIS A 188 -2.10 16.73 9.43
C HIS A 188 -3.33 16.06 10.05
N GLN A 189 -4.11 15.35 9.26
CA GLN A 189 -5.30 14.62 9.72
C GLN A 189 -4.96 13.58 10.79
N ALA A 190 -3.90 12.78 10.57
CA ALA A 190 -3.46 11.78 11.54
C ALA A 190 -3.05 12.41 12.87
N ARG A 191 -2.30 13.52 12.85
CA ARG A 191 -1.88 14.24 14.06
C ARG A 191 -3.06 14.90 14.79
N THR A 192 -3.98 15.50 14.04
CA THR A 192 -5.15 16.18 14.60
C THR A 192 -6.12 15.16 15.21
N GLY A 193 -6.39 14.07 14.49
CA GLY A 193 -7.23 12.99 15.00
C GLY A 193 -6.67 12.35 16.27
N TYR A 194 -5.36 12.06 16.30
CA TYR A 194 -4.70 11.52 17.51
C TYR A 194 -4.79 12.49 18.71
N ARG A 195 -4.57 13.79 18.49
CA ARG A 195 -4.71 14.80 19.56
C ARG A 195 -6.13 14.85 20.09
N GLN A 196 -7.12 14.89 19.19
CA GLN A 196 -8.53 14.92 19.59
C GLN A 196 -8.92 13.70 20.40
N GLN A 197 -8.57 12.48 19.98
CA GLN A 197 -8.81 11.25 20.73
C GLN A 197 -8.15 11.26 22.10
N ARG A 198 -6.93 11.76 22.19
CA ARG A 198 -6.21 11.90 23.46
C ARG A 198 -6.90 12.90 24.39
N ASP A 199 -7.34 14.04 23.87
CA ASP A 199 -7.98 15.09 24.66
C ASP A 199 -9.39 14.63 25.14
N GLU A 200 -10.14 13.93 24.32
CA GLU A 200 -11.39 13.26 24.69
C GLU A 200 -11.15 12.23 25.81
N ARG A 201 -10.11 11.41 25.68
CA ARG A 201 -9.77 10.43 26.70
C ARG A 201 -9.33 11.04 28.02
N LEU A 202 -8.57 12.14 27.97
CA LEU A 202 -8.21 12.93 29.13
C LEU A 202 -9.46 13.47 29.84
N ALA A 203 -10.39 14.07 29.10
CA ALA A 203 -11.63 14.59 29.66
C ALA A 203 -12.52 13.50 30.30
N GLU A 204 -12.54 12.28 29.73
CA GLU A 204 -13.21 11.13 30.35
C GLU A 204 -12.55 10.73 31.68
N LEU A 205 -11.23 10.67 31.70
CA LEU A 205 -10.46 10.30 32.89
C LEU A 205 -10.60 11.35 34.00
N GLU A 206 -10.56 12.63 33.65
CA GLU A 206 -10.78 13.73 34.60
C GLU A 206 -12.14 13.67 35.28
N LYS A 207 -13.17 13.14 34.60
CA LYS A 207 -14.50 12.92 35.21
C LYS A 207 -14.56 11.65 36.06
N LEU A 208 -13.87 10.59 35.60
CA LEU A 208 -13.92 9.27 36.25
C LEU A 208 -13.11 9.22 37.55
N VAL A 209 -11.92 9.87 37.55
CA VAL A 209 -11.01 9.83 38.72
C VAL A 209 -11.67 10.35 40.01
N PRO A 210 -12.36 11.53 40.05
CA PRO A 210 -13.05 11.99 41.25
C PRO A 210 -14.15 11.03 41.72
N GLN A 211 -14.93 10.46 40.78
CA GLN A 211 -15.99 9.49 41.12
C GLN A 211 -15.43 8.24 41.80
N LEU A 212 -14.32 7.71 41.25
CA LEU A 212 -13.63 6.55 41.84
C LEU A 212 -13.02 6.88 43.21
N GLN A 213 -12.50 8.08 43.39
CA GLN A 213 -11.97 8.55 44.67
C GLN A 213 -13.08 8.64 45.75
N GLU A 214 -14.24 9.15 45.36
CA GLU A 214 -15.40 9.20 46.26
C GLU A 214 -15.87 7.79 46.65
N GLN A 215 -16.05 6.90 45.68
CA GLN A 215 -16.42 5.49 45.94
C GLN A 215 -15.39 4.78 46.85
N LEU A 216 -14.09 5.04 46.63
CA LEU A 216 -13.06 4.49 47.48
C LEU A 216 -13.11 5.00 48.88
N ALA A 217 -13.36 6.30 49.07
CA ALA A 217 -13.52 6.90 50.41
C ALA A 217 -14.74 6.32 51.16
N GLU A 218 -15.88 6.16 50.47
CA GLU A 218 -17.07 5.52 51.05
C GLU A 218 -16.82 4.06 51.45
N ALA A 219 -16.17 3.28 50.55
CA ALA A 219 -15.82 1.90 50.82
C ALA A 219 -14.86 1.77 52.00
N GLN A 220 -13.87 2.68 52.12
CA GLN A 220 -12.96 2.73 53.26
C GLN A 220 -13.66 3.07 54.56
N ALA A 221 -14.58 4.03 54.56
CA ALA A 221 -15.38 4.38 55.73
C ALA A 221 -16.27 3.20 56.20
N ALA A 222 -16.95 2.54 55.26
CA ALA A 222 -17.75 1.36 55.55
C ALA A 222 -16.91 0.19 56.11
N TYR A 223 -15.72 -0.01 55.57
CA TYR A 223 -14.79 -1.02 56.09
C TYR A 223 -14.34 -0.72 57.53
N GLN A 224 -14.04 0.53 57.84
CA GLN A 224 -13.64 0.94 59.20
C GLN A 224 -14.80 0.77 60.21
N ASP A 225 -16.03 1.14 59.82
CA ASP A 225 -17.21 0.93 60.66
C ASP A 225 -17.44 -0.56 60.93
N LEU A 226 -17.37 -1.40 59.87
CA LEU A 226 -17.50 -2.86 60.01
C LEU A 226 -16.42 -3.44 60.95
N LYS A 227 -15.19 -2.99 60.83
CA LYS A 227 -14.04 -3.40 61.65
C LYS A 227 -14.29 -3.03 63.14
N GLN A 228 -14.79 -1.82 63.39
CA GLN A 228 -15.10 -1.39 64.80
C GLN A 228 -16.23 -2.22 65.38
N ARG A 229 -17.31 -2.47 64.64
CA ARG A 229 -18.42 -3.34 65.09
C ARG A 229 -17.94 -4.76 65.39
N ALA A 230 -17.09 -5.33 64.49
CA ALA A 230 -16.54 -6.66 64.71
C ALA A 230 -15.63 -6.74 65.97
N LEU A 231 -14.80 -5.72 66.21
CA LEU A 231 -13.96 -5.64 67.41
C LEU A 231 -14.82 -5.51 68.70
N LYS A 232 -15.85 -4.70 68.66
CA LYS A 232 -16.77 -4.55 69.80
C LYS A 232 -17.49 -5.86 70.11
N ALA A 233 -18.04 -6.53 69.09
CA ALA A 233 -18.70 -7.83 69.27
C ALA A 233 -17.70 -8.91 69.78
N TYR A 234 -16.45 -8.91 69.35
CA TYR A 234 -15.42 -9.80 69.86
C TYR A 234 -15.13 -9.58 71.34
N HIS A 235 -15.01 -8.30 71.78
CA HIS A 235 -14.79 -7.99 73.18
C HIS A 235 -15.98 -8.34 74.08
N GLU A 236 -17.20 -8.12 73.57
CA GLU A 236 -18.41 -8.53 74.25
C GLU A 236 -18.50 -10.05 74.44
N GLN A 237 -18.15 -10.81 73.41
CA GLN A 237 -18.11 -12.27 73.49
C GLN A 237 -17.03 -12.76 74.47
N GLN A 238 -15.86 -12.15 74.45
CA GLN A 238 -14.79 -12.50 75.40
C GLN A 238 -15.18 -12.22 76.86
N ALA A 239 -15.83 -11.09 77.16
CA ALA A 239 -16.31 -10.77 78.45
C ALA A 239 -17.38 -11.75 78.91
N GLU A 240 -18.26 -12.19 78.04
CA GLU A 240 -19.30 -13.18 78.39
C GLU A 240 -18.70 -14.56 78.66
N ILE A 241 -17.69 -14.97 77.85
CA ILE A 241 -16.93 -16.21 78.06
C ILE A 241 -16.22 -16.20 79.46
N GLU A 242 -15.59 -15.11 79.86
CA GLU A 242 -15.00 -14.95 81.19
C GLU A 242 -16.03 -15.00 82.32
N ARG A 243 -17.16 -14.35 82.10
CA ARG A 243 -18.28 -14.40 83.08
C ARG A 243 -18.81 -15.81 83.27
N LEU A 244 -19.00 -16.56 82.18
CA LEU A 244 -19.49 -17.95 82.23
C LEU A 244 -18.43 -18.89 82.89
N LYS A 245 -17.15 -18.66 82.62
CA LYS A 245 -16.03 -19.40 83.29
C LYS A 245 -16.07 -19.20 84.83
N LYS A 246 -16.20 -17.96 85.26
CA LYS A 246 -16.29 -17.64 86.72
C LYS A 246 -17.49 -18.29 87.35
N LEU A 247 -18.62 -18.35 86.68
CA LEU A 247 -19.84 -19.01 87.20
C LEU A 247 -19.70 -20.56 87.27
N LEU A 248 -18.87 -21.15 86.35
CA LEU A 248 -18.55 -22.58 86.38
C LEU A 248 -17.58 -22.95 87.51
N GLU A 249 -16.60 -22.07 87.84
CA GLU A 249 -15.63 -22.26 88.91
C GLU A 249 -16.24 -22.02 90.35
N SER A 250 -17.44 -21.40 90.42
CA SER A 250 -18.13 -21.11 91.69
C SER A 250 -19.15 -22.16 92.05
N LYS A 251 -19.31 -23.23 91.30
CA LYS A 251 -20.14 -24.39 91.61
C LYS A 251 -19.33 -25.56 92.01
#